data_650866228d1abb1107ea8e69149ec004
#
_entry.id   650866228d1abb1107ea8e69149ec004
#
_cell.length_a   1.000
_cell.length_b   1.000
_cell.length_c   1.000
_cell.angle_alpha   90.00
_cell.angle_beta   90.00
_cell.angle_gamma   90.00
#
_symmetry.space_group_name_H-M   'P 1'
#
loop_
_entity.id
_entity.type
_entity.pdbx_description
1 polymer ?
#
loop_
_entity_poly.entity_id
_entity_poly.type
_entity_poly.pdbx_seq_one_letter_code
_entity_poly.pdbx_strand_id
1 'polypeptide(L)'
;HFSDTWAHPGQQILPSEWESLNFDELKEELYSHISQIMTEIEPEYIQIGNEINTGILFPHGDIVNNPNQFLELINHGVSAVRSLSSTTKIILHFAGYEASQWFYNLVDEVDYDVIGISYYPKWHGKSLEELEGQLSNLSENFGKEILIAETAYPFTLGWNDWTNNIVGLDEHLILPDYPATPEGQRNFIRDLKTVVLGDSRGVG
;
A
#
# COMPACT_ATOMS: atom_id res chain seq x y z
N HIS A 1 -0.57 -6.98 -7.88
CA HIS A 1 0.86 -7.05 -7.53
C HIS A 1 1.57 -8.05 -8.43
N PHE A 2 2.91 -8.09 -8.40
CA PHE A 2 3.73 -8.82 -9.37
C PHE A 2 4.23 -10.16 -8.86
N SER A 3 4.25 -10.40 -7.56
CA SER A 3 4.80 -11.62 -6.97
C SER A 3 3.86 -12.81 -7.07
N ASP A 4 4.38 -14.02 -7.21
CA ASP A 4 3.63 -15.29 -7.13
C ASP A 4 3.13 -15.57 -5.71
N THR A 5 3.74 -14.95 -4.73
CA THR A 5 3.39 -15.05 -3.32
C THR A 5 2.62 -13.83 -2.85
N TRP A 6 2.03 -13.93 -1.67
CA TRP A 6 1.41 -12.78 -1.03
C TRP A 6 2.50 -11.73 -0.73
N ALA A 7 2.55 -10.68 -1.55
CA ALA A 7 3.51 -9.60 -1.37
C ALA A 7 3.16 -8.79 -0.13
N HIS A 8 4.02 -8.85 0.88
CA HIS A 8 3.95 -8.06 2.10
C HIS A 8 5.34 -7.47 2.38
N PRO A 9 5.49 -6.54 3.34
CA PRO A 9 6.80 -5.99 3.68
C PRO A 9 7.83 -7.09 3.94
N GLY A 10 8.93 -7.09 3.20
CA GLY A 10 10.00 -8.09 3.32
C GLY A 10 9.81 -9.39 2.51
N GLN A 11 8.71 -9.55 1.77
CA GLN A 11 8.50 -10.70 0.88
C GLN A 11 8.01 -10.23 -0.49
N GLN A 12 8.91 -9.74 -1.31
CA GLN A 12 8.65 -9.15 -2.62
C GLN A 12 9.36 -9.96 -3.72
N ILE A 13 9.08 -11.27 -3.76
CA ILE A 13 9.75 -12.25 -4.63
C ILE A 13 9.31 -12.04 -6.08
N LEU A 14 10.23 -12.24 -7.02
CA LEU A 14 9.92 -12.28 -8.45
C LEU A 14 8.87 -13.36 -8.77
N PRO A 15 7.97 -13.15 -9.75
CA PRO A 15 7.24 -14.23 -10.37
C PRO A 15 8.21 -15.29 -10.94
N SER A 16 7.82 -16.56 -10.86
CA SER A 16 8.66 -17.66 -11.34
C SER A 16 9.04 -17.54 -12.81
N GLU A 17 8.15 -16.99 -13.62
CA GLU A 17 8.38 -16.71 -15.04
C GLU A 17 9.44 -15.64 -15.29
N TRP A 18 9.69 -14.75 -14.31
CA TRP A 18 10.61 -13.63 -14.42
C TRP A 18 11.99 -13.89 -13.81
N GLU A 19 12.17 -15.01 -13.10
CA GLU A 19 13.43 -15.34 -12.40
C GLU A 19 14.67 -15.41 -13.33
N SER A 20 14.47 -15.74 -14.61
CA SER A 20 15.56 -15.83 -15.59
C SER A 20 15.91 -14.51 -16.28
N LEU A 21 15.13 -13.47 -16.05
CA LEU A 21 15.32 -12.16 -16.68
C LEU A 21 16.50 -11.43 -16.05
N ASN A 22 17.33 -10.80 -16.87
CA ASN A 22 18.27 -9.80 -16.38
C ASN A 22 17.52 -8.50 -16.03
N PHE A 23 18.19 -7.53 -15.42
CA PHE A 23 17.55 -6.32 -14.92
C PHE A 23 16.88 -5.48 -16.02
N ASP A 24 17.49 -5.38 -17.20
CA ASP A 24 16.90 -4.62 -18.29
C ASP A 24 15.66 -5.33 -18.88
N GLU A 25 15.72 -6.65 -19.02
CA GLU A 25 14.58 -7.47 -19.41
C GLU A 25 13.45 -7.39 -18.38
N LEU A 26 13.77 -7.38 -17.09
CA LEU A 26 12.79 -7.25 -16.02
C LEU A 26 12.04 -5.91 -16.08
N LYS A 27 12.73 -4.82 -16.37
CA LYS A 27 12.09 -3.49 -16.56
C LYS A 27 11.10 -3.51 -17.72
N GLU A 28 11.48 -4.09 -18.85
CA GLU A 28 10.62 -4.19 -20.02
C GLU A 28 9.40 -5.10 -19.77
N GLU A 29 9.59 -6.19 -19.07
CA GLU A 29 8.51 -7.10 -18.69
C GLU A 29 7.52 -6.42 -17.72
N LEU A 30 8.03 -5.71 -16.72
CA LEU A 30 7.20 -4.90 -15.82
C LEU A 30 6.39 -3.84 -16.57
N TYR A 31 7.03 -3.14 -17.51
CA TYR A 31 6.36 -2.16 -18.36
C TYR A 31 5.26 -2.80 -19.20
N SER A 32 5.56 -3.93 -19.83
CA SER A 32 4.61 -4.69 -20.66
C SER A 32 3.41 -5.17 -19.84
N HIS A 33 3.65 -5.75 -18.67
CA HIS A 33 2.61 -6.25 -17.77
C HIS A 33 1.65 -5.13 -17.32
N ILE A 34 2.19 -3.98 -16.89
CA ILE A 34 1.38 -2.82 -16.51
C ILE A 34 0.61 -2.27 -17.72
N SER A 35 1.25 -2.18 -18.88
CA SER A 35 0.60 -1.72 -20.12
C SER A 35 -0.58 -2.61 -20.51
N GLN A 36 -0.45 -3.91 -20.33
CA GLN A 36 -1.54 -4.85 -20.56
C GLN A 36 -2.72 -4.57 -19.62
N ILE A 37 -2.47 -4.41 -18.32
CA ILE A 37 -3.50 -4.09 -17.32
C ILE A 37 -4.20 -2.77 -17.70
N MET A 38 -3.43 -1.75 -18.04
CA MET A 38 -3.97 -0.44 -18.45
C MET A 38 -4.86 -0.53 -19.67
N THR A 39 -4.50 -1.39 -20.64
CA THR A 39 -5.26 -1.55 -21.89
C THR A 39 -6.53 -2.38 -21.70
N GLU A 40 -6.47 -3.43 -20.85
CA GLU A 40 -7.59 -4.36 -20.68
C GLU A 40 -8.62 -3.85 -19.65
N ILE A 41 -8.20 -3.08 -18.64
CA ILE A 41 -9.05 -2.70 -17.51
C ILE A 41 -9.40 -1.22 -17.54
N GLU A 42 -8.52 -0.35 -18.06
CA GLU A 42 -8.66 1.13 -18.03
C GLU A 42 -9.00 1.66 -16.62
N PRO A 43 -8.19 1.33 -15.59
CA PRO A 43 -8.53 1.64 -14.20
C PRO A 43 -8.47 3.15 -13.91
N GLU A 44 -9.35 3.64 -13.02
CA GLU A 44 -9.24 5.00 -12.47
C GLU A 44 -8.05 5.12 -11.51
N TYR A 45 -7.75 4.06 -10.77
CA TYR A 45 -6.62 3.97 -9.84
C TYR A 45 -5.81 2.71 -10.11
N ILE A 46 -4.50 2.83 -10.11
CA ILE A 46 -3.57 1.70 -10.20
C ILE A 46 -2.53 1.79 -9.10
N GLN A 47 -2.34 0.68 -8.39
CA GLN A 47 -1.31 0.55 -7.37
C GLN A 47 -0.11 -0.20 -7.94
N ILE A 48 1.07 0.42 -7.90
CA ILE A 48 2.33 -0.19 -8.36
C ILE A 48 3.01 -0.87 -7.18
N GLY A 49 2.90 -2.20 -7.13
CA GLY A 49 3.34 -3.02 -6.02
C GLY A 49 2.36 -3.02 -4.84
N ASN A 50 2.59 -3.87 -3.85
CA ASN A 50 1.81 -3.99 -2.63
C ASN A 50 2.74 -3.94 -1.43
N GLU A 51 2.47 -3.02 -0.48
CA GLU A 51 3.27 -2.85 0.75
C GLU A 51 4.78 -2.83 0.47
N ILE A 52 5.20 -1.92 -0.41
CA ILE A 52 6.56 -1.86 -0.95
C ILE A 52 7.59 -1.21 0.01
N ASN A 53 7.39 -1.38 1.32
CA ASN A 53 8.23 -0.84 2.39
C ASN A 53 9.72 -1.13 2.21
N THR A 54 10.05 -2.32 1.71
CA THR A 54 11.43 -2.79 1.50
C THR A 54 11.78 -2.93 0.03
N GLY A 55 10.85 -2.59 -0.87
CA GLY A 55 11.04 -2.64 -2.31
C GLY A 55 10.06 -3.56 -3.03
N ILE A 56 10.40 -3.92 -4.27
CA ILE A 56 9.64 -4.80 -5.15
C ILE A 56 10.58 -5.76 -5.90
N LEU A 57 10.08 -6.89 -6.36
CA LEU A 57 10.76 -7.76 -7.34
C LEU A 57 12.21 -8.09 -6.93
N PHE A 58 12.37 -8.64 -5.72
CA PHE A 58 13.68 -9.02 -5.17
C PHE A 58 14.42 -10.06 -6.04
N PRO A 59 15.77 -9.96 -6.13
CA PRO A 59 16.64 -9.02 -5.39
C PRO A 59 16.83 -7.63 -6.04
N HIS A 60 16.33 -7.41 -7.25
CA HIS A 60 16.62 -6.22 -8.05
C HIS A 60 16.08 -4.93 -7.40
N GLY A 61 14.82 -4.94 -6.99
CA GLY A 61 14.17 -3.79 -6.38
C GLY A 61 14.21 -3.76 -4.86
N ASP A 62 15.21 -4.39 -4.22
CA ASP A 62 15.46 -4.29 -2.78
C ASP A 62 16.01 -2.88 -2.45
N ILE A 63 15.25 -2.10 -1.71
CA ILE A 63 15.59 -0.70 -1.40
C ILE A 63 16.91 -0.60 -0.61
N VAL A 64 17.20 -1.57 0.27
CA VAL A 64 18.40 -1.54 1.12
C VAL A 64 19.66 -1.81 0.32
N ASN A 65 19.61 -2.81 -0.57
CA ASN A 65 20.76 -3.27 -1.32
C ASN A 65 20.87 -2.63 -2.71
N ASN A 66 19.74 -2.30 -3.34
CA ASN A 66 19.67 -1.81 -4.71
C ASN A 66 18.72 -0.60 -4.87
N PRO A 67 18.87 0.50 -4.10
CA PRO A 67 17.90 1.61 -4.11
C PRO A 67 17.71 2.25 -5.49
N ASN A 68 18.77 2.34 -6.30
CA ASN A 68 18.68 2.89 -7.65
C ASN A 68 17.86 1.98 -8.58
N GLN A 69 18.06 0.66 -8.51
CA GLN A 69 17.27 -0.29 -9.30
C GLN A 69 15.80 -0.29 -8.87
N PHE A 70 15.52 -0.15 -7.56
CA PHE A 70 14.15 0.05 -7.07
C PHE A 70 13.49 1.27 -7.73
N LEU A 71 14.16 2.43 -7.70
CA LEU A 71 13.64 3.65 -8.33
C LEU A 71 13.47 3.51 -9.85
N GLU A 72 14.39 2.81 -10.53
CA GLU A 72 14.24 2.53 -11.96
C GLU A 72 13.01 1.65 -12.25
N LEU A 73 12.76 0.60 -11.47
CA LEU A 73 11.58 -0.25 -11.61
C LEU A 73 10.29 0.54 -11.39
N ILE A 74 10.21 1.33 -10.30
CA ILE A 74 9.03 2.16 -10.04
C ILE A 74 8.79 3.14 -11.19
N ASN A 75 9.83 3.85 -11.65
CA ASN A 75 9.69 4.80 -12.76
C ASN A 75 9.30 4.13 -14.09
N HIS A 76 9.75 2.89 -14.35
CA HIS A 76 9.29 2.12 -15.52
C HIS A 76 7.81 1.78 -15.41
N GLY A 77 7.35 1.34 -14.24
CA GLY A 77 5.93 1.10 -13.99
C GLY A 77 5.08 2.35 -14.15
N VAL A 78 5.51 3.47 -13.58
CA VAL A 78 4.86 4.78 -13.74
C VAL A 78 4.80 5.19 -15.21
N SER A 79 5.90 5.05 -15.94
CA SER A 79 5.98 5.39 -17.38
C SER A 79 5.00 4.57 -18.21
N ALA A 80 4.80 3.30 -17.90
CA ALA A 80 3.80 2.46 -18.56
C ALA A 80 2.39 3.02 -18.40
N VAL A 81 2.01 3.43 -17.18
CA VAL A 81 0.70 4.04 -16.91
C VAL A 81 0.57 5.37 -17.66
N ARG A 82 1.53 6.28 -17.50
CA ARG A 82 1.48 7.62 -18.10
C ARG A 82 1.50 7.62 -19.62
N SER A 83 2.10 6.60 -20.25
CA SER A 83 2.08 6.46 -21.70
C SER A 83 0.69 6.15 -22.26
N LEU A 84 -0.20 5.58 -21.45
CA LEU A 84 -1.53 5.12 -21.85
C LEU A 84 -2.67 5.96 -21.28
N SER A 85 -2.45 6.62 -20.13
CA SER A 85 -3.46 7.43 -19.46
C SER A 85 -2.85 8.63 -18.74
N SER A 86 -3.42 9.80 -18.97
CA SER A 86 -3.11 11.03 -18.23
C SER A 86 -4.04 11.25 -17.02
N THR A 87 -5.04 10.40 -16.84
CA THR A 87 -6.08 10.57 -15.80
C THR A 87 -6.07 9.49 -14.73
N THR A 88 -5.50 8.32 -15.03
CA THR A 88 -5.34 7.25 -14.04
C THR A 88 -4.45 7.71 -12.89
N LYS A 89 -4.94 7.60 -11.67
CA LYS A 89 -4.20 7.91 -10.45
C LYS A 89 -3.27 6.77 -10.09
N ILE A 90 -2.00 7.08 -9.84
CA ILE A 90 -0.98 6.10 -9.43
C ILE A 90 -0.81 6.13 -7.93
N ILE A 91 -0.95 4.96 -7.29
CA ILE A 91 -0.78 4.77 -5.86
C ILE A 91 0.56 4.09 -5.61
N LEU A 92 1.36 4.64 -4.68
CA LEU A 92 2.46 3.93 -4.04
C LEU A 92 2.04 3.53 -2.63
N HIS A 93 2.19 2.25 -2.28
CA HIS A 93 1.58 1.65 -1.11
C HIS A 93 2.61 1.22 -0.07
N PHE A 94 2.44 1.71 1.14
CA PHE A 94 3.30 1.45 2.29
C PHE A 94 2.50 0.86 3.46
N ALA A 95 3.00 -0.19 4.11
CA ALA A 95 2.37 -0.77 5.29
C ALA A 95 2.71 0.02 6.55
N GLY A 96 1.68 0.53 7.22
CA GLY A 96 1.81 1.35 8.41
C GLY A 96 2.20 2.81 8.11
N TYR A 97 2.25 3.62 9.13
CA TYR A 97 2.67 5.01 9.03
C TYR A 97 4.07 5.26 9.64
N GLU A 98 4.55 4.35 10.49
CA GLU A 98 5.91 4.42 11.01
C GLU A 98 6.92 4.29 9.86
N ALA A 99 7.93 5.13 9.83
CA ALA A 99 8.92 5.23 8.77
C ALA A 99 8.39 5.57 7.35
N SER A 100 7.08 5.78 7.16
CA SER A 100 6.50 6.14 5.86
C SER A 100 7.07 7.46 5.31
N GLN A 101 7.36 8.43 6.16
CA GLN A 101 8.02 9.68 5.79
C GLN A 101 9.38 9.44 5.09
N TRP A 102 10.17 8.48 5.59
CA TRP A 102 11.44 8.12 4.95
C TRP A 102 11.22 7.52 3.56
N PHE A 103 10.26 6.62 3.43
CA PHE A 103 9.94 5.99 2.16
C PHE A 103 9.45 7.01 1.12
N TYR A 104 8.51 7.87 1.50
CA TYR A 104 7.99 8.87 0.58
C TYR A 104 9.00 9.95 0.21
N ASN A 105 9.98 10.27 1.08
CA ASN A 105 11.14 11.06 0.70
C ASN A 105 12.03 10.36 -0.35
N LEU A 106 12.16 9.04 -0.29
CA LEU A 106 12.93 8.28 -1.29
C LEU A 106 12.29 8.33 -2.68
N VAL A 107 10.95 8.32 -2.73
CA VAL A 107 10.19 8.30 -4.00
C VAL A 107 9.61 9.68 -4.38
N ASP A 108 10.05 10.76 -3.77
CA ASP A 108 9.50 12.11 -3.97
C ASP A 108 9.58 12.60 -5.42
N GLU A 109 10.64 12.21 -6.14
CA GLU A 109 10.85 12.53 -7.57
C GLU A 109 10.03 11.63 -8.52
N VAL A 110 9.32 10.62 -8.01
CA VAL A 110 8.48 9.72 -8.81
C VAL A 110 7.13 10.39 -9.11
N ASP A 111 6.64 10.28 -10.35
CA ASP A 111 5.35 10.84 -10.76
C ASP A 111 4.16 9.94 -10.34
N TYR A 112 3.88 9.90 -9.01
CA TYR A 112 2.70 9.26 -8.45
C TYR A 112 1.72 10.29 -7.90
N ASP A 113 0.46 9.89 -7.66
CA ASP A 113 -0.62 10.80 -7.26
C ASP A 113 -1.06 10.59 -5.79
N VAL A 114 -1.03 9.35 -5.31
CA VAL A 114 -1.70 8.95 -4.07
C VAL A 114 -0.73 8.19 -3.15
N ILE A 115 -0.68 8.59 -1.91
CA ILE A 115 -0.05 7.86 -0.81
C ILE A 115 -1.04 6.81 -0.33
N GLY A 116 -0.74 5.53 -0.56
CA GLY A 116 -1.52 4.41 -0.03
C GLY A 116 -0.93 3.87 1.25
N ILE A 117 -1.74 3.68 2.28
CA ILE A 117 -1.32 3.19 3.59
C ILE A 117 -2.15 1.96 3.98
N SER A 118 -1.50 0.87 4.40
CA SER A 118 -2.17 -0.16 5.21
C SER A 118 -2.26 0.30 6.66
N TYR A 119 -3.44 0.26 7.24
CA TYR A 119 -3.61 0.52 8.67
C TYR A 119 -4.36 -0.63 9.36
N TYR A 120 -3.63 -1.35 10.18
CA TYR A 120 -4.18 -2.40 11.04
C TYR A 120 -3.80 -2.10 12.49
N PRO A 121 -4.76 -1.89 13.41
CA PRO A 121 -4.45 -1.59 14.83
C PRO A 121 -3.54 -2.61 15.49
N LYS A 122 -3.57 -3.84 15.00
CA LYS A 122 -2.70 -4.94 15.45
C LYS A 122 -1.21 -4.63 15.31
N TRP A 123 -0.81 -3.95 14.22
CA TRP A 123 0.60 -3.74 13.86
C TRP A 123 1.02 -2.27 13.82
N HIS A 124 0.07 -1.36 13.58
CA HIS A 124 0.37 0.01 13.23
C HIS A 124 -0.10 1.03 14.27
N GLY A 125 -0.27 0.56 15.54
CA GLY A 125 -0.73 1.42 16.63
C GLY A 125 -2.26 1.50 16.76
N LYS A 126 -2.72 1.92 17.94
CA LYS A 126 -4.14 1.89 18.34
C LYS A 126 -4.75 3.27 18.51
N SER A 127 -4.04 4.33 18.18
CA SER A 127 -4.53 5.70 18.27
C SER A 127 -4.93 6.22 16.88
N LEU A 128 -6.22 6.45 16.69
CA LEU A 128 -6.71 7.11 15.47
C LEU A 128 -6.29 8.58 15.41
N GLU A 129 -6.11 9.25 16.56
CA GLU A 129 -5.60 10.62 16.63
C GLU A 129 -4.13 10.70 16.16
N GLU A 130 -3.31 9.74 16.56
CA GLU A 130 -1.92 9.64 16.09
C GLU A 130 -1.88 9.36 14.58
N LEU A 131 -2.70 8.41 14.11
CA LEU A 131 -2.84 8.12 12.68
C LEU A 131 -3.24 9.39 11.91
N GLU A 132 -4.25 10.15 12.36
CA GLU A 132 -4.68 11.39 11.73
C GLU A 132 -3.52 12.39 11.59
N GLY A 133 -2.76 12.59 12.67
CA GLY A 133 -1.60 13.48 12.66
C GLY A 133 -0.53 13.01 11.66
N GLN A 134 -0.27 11.72 11.56
CA GLN A 134 0.71 11.17 10.61
C GLN A 134 0.25 11.30 9.16
N LEU A 135 -1.02 11.00 8.86
CA LEU A 135 -1.58 11.15 7.52
C LEU A 135 -1.57 12.61 7.07
N SER A 136 -1.96 13.55 7.95
CA SER A 136 -1.91 14.99 7.66
C SER A 136 -0.49 15.45 7.37
N ASN A 137 0.49 15.02 8.17
CA ASN A 137 1.90 15.33 7.91
C ASN A 137 2.39 14.81 6.55
N LEU A 138 2.01 13.58 6.17
CA LEU A 138 2.35 13.03 4.85
C LEU A 138 1.71 13.83 3.72
N SER A 139 0.42 14.12 3.83
CA SER A 139 -0.33 14.91 2.86
C SER A 139 0.27 16.30 2.66
N GLU A 140 0.62 16.98 3.74
CA GLU A 140 1.21 18.33 3.71
C GLU A 140 2.63 18.31 3.12
N ASN A 141 3.48 17.37 3.56
CA ASN A 141 4.88 17.33 3.16
C ASN A 141 5.06 16.97 1.67
N PHE A 142 4.23 16.07 1.15
CA PHE A 142 4.36 15.59 -0.23
C PHE A 142 3.32 16.17 -1.20
N GLY A 143 2.29 16.85 -0.70
CA GLY A 143 1.23 17.43 -1.53
C GLY A 143 0.37 16.40 -2.25
N LYS A 144 0.33 15.15 -1.77
CA LYS A 144 -0.37 14.02 -2.39
C LYS A 144 -1.70 13.72 -1.73
N GLU A 145 -2.59 13.06 -2.47
CA GLU A 145 -3.81 12.48 -1.92
C GLU A 145 -3.49 11.31 -0.97
N ILE A 146 -4.35 11.05 0.02
CA ILE A 146 -4.19 9.97 1.00
C ILE A 146 -5.30 8.95 0.85
N LEU A 147 -4.91 7.68 0.85
CA LEU A 147 -5.81 6.52 0.79
C LEU A 147 -5.42 5.48 1.83
N ILE A 148 -6.36 5.01 2.64
CA ILE A 148 -6.16 3.75 3.36
C ILE A 148 -6.44 2.60 2.39
N ALA A 149 -5.36 2.05 1.82
CA ALA A 149 -5.44 0.98 0.83
C ALA A 149 -5.88 -0.35 1.44
N GLU A 150 -5.50 -0.60 2.70
CA GLU A 150 -5.87 -1.81 3.43
C GLU A 150 -6.19 -1.53 4.89
N THR A 151 -7.22 -2.20 5.40
CA THR A 151 -7.53 -2.28 6.82
C THR A 151 -8.39 -3.51 7.12
N ALA A 152 -8.37 -3.96 8.37
CA ALA A 152 -9.33 -4.94 8.87
C ALA A 152 -9.65 -4.69 10.34
N TYR A 153 -10.90 -4.93 10.71
CA TYR A 153 -11.36 -4.92 12.07
C TYR A 153 -12.43 -6.01 12.29
N PRO A 154 -12.39 -6.81 13.37
CA PRO A 154 -13.30 -7.93 13.52
C PRO A 154 -14.65 -7.50 14.07
N PHE A 155 -15.73 -8.15 13.61
CA PHE A 155 -17.05 -8.05 14.24
C PHE A 155 -17.29 -9.17 15.28
N THR A 156 -16.35 -10.11 15.40
CA THR A 156 -16.37 -11.21 16.37
C THR A 156 -14.95 -11.75 16.53
N LEU A 157 -14.64 -12.32 17.70
CA LEU A 157 -13.42 -13.11 17.90
C LEU A 157 -13.65 -14.61 17.66
N GLY A 158 -14.88 -15.01 17.35
CA GLY A 158 -15.20 -16.38 16.96
C GLY A 158 -14.60 -16.75 15.60
N TRP A 159 -14.18 -18.00 15.47
CA TRP A 159 -13.67 -18.57 14.24
C TRP A 159 -14.81 -19.14 13.42
N ASN A 160 -14.80 -18.89 12.13
CA ASN A 160 -15.83 -19.34 11.21
C ASN A 160 -15.37 -20.51 10.31
N ASP A 161 -14.05 -20.70 10.19
CA ASP A 161 -13.41 -21.76 9.42
C ASP A 161 -12.13 -22.24 10.10
N TRP A 162 -11.31 -22.99 9.38
CA TRP A 162 -10.04 -23.54 9.86
C TRP A 162 -8.85 -22.57 9.77
N THR A 163 -9.05 -21.39 9.20
CA THR A 163 -8.00 -20.37 9.06
C THR A 163 -7.99 -19.42 10.25
N ASN A 164 -6.79 -18.90 10.58
CA ASN A 164 -6.66 -17.85 11.57
C ASN A 164 -7.16 -16.51 11.01
N ASN A 165 -7.99 -15.81 11.76
CA ASN A 165 -8.33 -14.43 11.44
C ASN A 165 -7.09 -13.54 11.59
N ILE A 166 -6.86 -12.66 10.62
CA ILE A 166 -5.75 -11.67 10.65
C ILE A 166 -5.85 -10.80 11.92
N VAL A 167 -7.07 -10.34 12.24
CA VAL A 167 -7.38 -9.61 13.48
C VAL A 167 -8.42 -10.43 14.25
N GLY A 168 -7.97 -11.23 15.21
CA GLY A 168 -8.83 -12.23 15.86
C GLY A 168 -8.60 -12.41 17.36
N LEU A 169 -7.86 -11.51 18.03
CA LEU A 169 -7.59 -11.55 19.46
C LEU A 169 -7.95 -10.21 20.12
N ASP A 170 -8.29 -10.23 21.42
CA ASP A 170 -8.58 -9.00 22.18
C ASP A 170 -7.43 -8.00 22.13
N GLU A 171 -6.19 -8.48 22.16
CA GLU A 171 -4.99 -7.65 22.08
C GLU A 171 -4.81 -6.94 20.73
N HIS A 172 -5.52 -7.36 19.70
CA HIS A 172 -5.52 -6.70 18.39
C HIS A 172 -6.50 -5.53 18.31
N LEU A 173 -7.39 -5.39 19.30
CA LEU A 173 -8.47 -4.40 19.31
C LEU A 173 -8.04 -3.07 19.95
N ILE A 174 -8.78 -2.05 19.62
CA ILE A 174 -8.76 -0.75 20.32
C ILE A 174 -9.88 -0.77 21.35
N LEU A 175 -9.56 -1.21 22.56
CA LEU A 175 -10.52 -1.32 23.66
C LEU A 175 -10.37 -0.15 24.65
N PRO A 176 -11.47 0.29 25.28
CA PRO A 176 -12.84 -0.25 25.18
C PRO A 176 -13.66 0.29 23.99
N ASP A 177 -13.11 1.18 23.16
CA ASP A 177 -13.87 2.00 22.20
C ASP A 177 -14.47 1.17 21.04
N TYR A 178 -13.74 0.16 20.56
CA TYR A 178 -14.19 -0.68 19.45
C TYR A 178 -14.12 -2.16 19.83
N PRO A 179 -15.10 -2.71 20.57
CA PRO A 179 -15.15 -4.15 20.86
C PRO A 179 -15.41 -4.97 19.59
N ALA A 180 -15.03 -6.25 19.59
CA ALA A 180 -15.28 -7.17 18.48
C ALA A 180 -16.77 -7.54 18.38
N THR A 181 -17.57 -6.60 17.94
CA THR A 181 -19.01 -6.72 17.67
C THR A 181 -19.31 -6.05 16.33
N PRO A 182 -20.46 -6.37 15.68
CA PRO A 182 -20.87 -5.67 14.46
C PRO A 182 -20.93 -4.14 14.62
N GLU A 183 -21.30 -3.66 15.80
CA GLU A 183 -21.32 -2.24 16.10
C GLU A 183 -19.91 -1.66 16.28
N GLY A 184 -19.03 -2.36 17.00
CA GLY A 184 -17.64 -1.95 17.18
C GLY A 184 -16.89 -1.88 15.87
N GLN A 185 -17.03 -2.89 15.00
CA GLN A 185 -16.46 -2.88 13.65
C GLN A 185 -16.98 -1.69 12.82
N ARG A 186 -18.30 -1.50 12.81
CA ARG A 186 -18.91 -0.37 12.09
C ARG A 186 -18.39 0.99 12.57
N ASN A 187 -18.28 1.15 13.89
CA ASN A 187 -17.81 2.40 14.48
C ASN A 187 -16.34 2.63 14.14
N PHE A 188 -15.49 1.62 14.25
CA PHE A 188 -14.08 1.71 13.84
C PHE A 188 -13.94 2.15 12.37
N ILE A 189 -14.63 1.49 11.44
CA ILE A 189 -14.55 1.83 10.02
C ILE A 189 -15.09 3.25 9.74
N ARG A 190 -16.18 3.65 10.43
CA ARG A 190 -16.71 5.01 10.31
C ARG A 190 -15.69 6.06 10.78
N ASP A 191 -15.06 5.81 11.94
CA ASP A 191 -14.15 6.78 12.55
C ASP A 191 -12.82 6.81 11.78
N LEU A 192 -12.33 5.67 11.31
CA LEU A 192 -11.19 5.61 10.38
C LEU A 192 -11.46 6.40 9.10
N LYS A 193 -12.65 6.22 8.50
CA LYS A 193 -13.08 7.02 7.34
C LYS A 193 -13.08 8.51 7.65
N THR A 194 -13.51 8.91 8.85
CA THR A 194 -13.52 10.30 9.26
C THR A 194 -12.12 10.88 9.39
N VAL A 195 -11.18 10.11 9.92
CA VAL A 195 -9.75 10.46 10.00
C VAL A 195 -9.18 10.76 8.61
N VAL A 196 -9.41 9.88 7.64
CA VAL A 196 -8.88 10.05 6.28
C VAL A 196 -9.53 11.22 5.56
N LEU A 197 -10.88 11.28 5.55
CA LEU A 197 -11.63 12.34 4.84
C LEU A 197 -11.62 13.68 5.59
N GLY A 198 -11.15 13.74 6.83
CA GLY A 198 -10.90 14.95 7.59
C GLY A 198 -9.73 15.76 7.04
N ASP A 199 -8.77 15.09 6.40
CA ASP A 199 -7.71 15.74 5.64
C ASP A 199 -8.26 16.26 4.29
N SER A 200 -7.83 17.44 3.87
CA SER A 200 -8.29 18.07 2.62
C SER A 200 -7.92 17.29 1.35
N ARG A 201 -6.98 16.35 1.45
CA ARG A 201 -6.51 15.48 0.37
C ARG A 201 -6.86 13.99 0.61
N GLY A 202 -7.63 13.68 1.64
CA GLY A 202 -8.09 12.32 1.88
C GLY A 202 -9.11 11.88 0.82
N VAL A 203 -8.90 10.73 0.18
CA VAL A 203 -9.77 10.21 -0.88
C VAL A 203 -10.45 8.88 -0.53
N GLY A 204 -10.03 8.22 0.53
CA GLY A 204 -10.64 6.95 0.96
C GLY A 204 -9.89 6.15 2.00
#